data_07d31ee49b6303e8b663f5be7e238c56
#
_entry.id   07d31ee49b6303e8b663f5be7e238c56
#
_cell.length_a   1.000
_cell.length_b   1.000
_cell.length_c   1.000
_cell.angle_alpha   90.00
_cell.angle_beta   90.00
_cell.angle_gamma   90.00
#
_symmetry.space_group_name_H-M   'P 1'
#
loop_
_entity.id
_entity.type
_entity.pdbx_description
1 polymer ?
#
loop_
_entity_poly.entity_id
_entity_poly.type
_entity_poly.pdbx_seq_one_letter_code
_entity_poly.pdbx_strand_id
1 'polypeptide(L)'
;MSTVEALYDRWITELWAGRPVASEIVTDDFVGHWPGRDVHGPEELQRIVAETRNMFADLTFAVEIGPLHEGGLVAGRWVGTGRGPDGPVSFTGNDILRLAGDGRRFAEYWTGTSAG
;
A
#
# COMPACT_ATOMS: atom_id res chain seq x y z
N MET A 1 7.53 5.97 18.87
CA MET A 1 6.95 5.83 17.54
C MET A 1 5.52 5.33 17.66
N SER A 2 4.58 5.94 16.95
CA SER A 2 3.20 5.53 17.05
C SER A 2 2.97 4.20 16.32
N THR A 3 1.97 3.46 16.79
CA THR A 3 1.54 2.21 16.15
C THR A 3 1.12 2.44 14.70
N VAL A 4 0.50 3.60 14.43
CA VAL A 4 0.03 3.97 13.09
C VAL A 4 1.21 4.16 12.14
N GLU A 5 2.25 4.85 12.58
CA GLU A 5 3.45 5.05 11.77
C GLU A 5 4.13 3.72 11.45
N ALA A 6 4.24 2.85 12.44
CA ALA A 6 4.83 1.53 12.24
C ALA A 6 3.99 0.69 11.27
N LEU A 7 2.66 0.76 11.37
CA LEU A 7 1.77 0.02 10.49
C LEU A 7 1.87 0.51 9.05
N TYR A 8 1.87 1.82 8.84
CA TYR A 8 2.00 2.38 7.49
C TYR A 8 3.38 2.07 6.90
N ASP A 9 4.42 2.11 7.73
CA ASP A 9 5.76 1.71 7.28
C ASP A 9 5.76 0.27 6.76
N ARG A 10 5.11 -0.65 7.47
CA ARG A 10 4.99 -2.04 7.01
C ARG A 10 4.20 -2.15 5.71
N TRP A 11 3.16 -1.33 5.54
CA TRP A 11 2.39 -1.28 4.30
C TRP A 11 3.30 -0.94 3.12
N ILE A 12 4.13 0.08 3.25
CA ILE A 12 5.00 0.54 2.16
C ILE A 12 6.24 -0.36 2.00
N THR A 13 6.95 -0.65 3.10
CA THR A 13 8.29 -1.25 3.00
C THR A 13 8.30 -2.76 3.13
N GLU A 14 7.22 -3.38 3.58
CA GLU A 14 7.13 -4.84 3.66
C GLU A 14 6.10 -5.39 2.69
N LEU A 15 4.85 -4.94 2.74
CA LEU A 15 3.82 -5.46 1.85
C LEU A 15 4.16 -5.19 0.39
N TRP A 16 4.40 -3.94 0.04
CA TRP A 16 4.70 -3.56 -1.35
C TRP A 16 6.11 -3.96 -1.79
N ALA A 17 6.96 -4.40 -0.86
CA ALA A 17 8.21 -5.08 -1.19
C ALA A 17 7.99 -6.54 -1.59
N GLY A 18 6.77 -7.03 -1.49
CA GLY A 18 6.43 -8.40 -1.89
C GLY A 18 6.46 -9.42 -0.75
N ARG A 19 6.62 -8.97 0.49
CA ARG A 19 6.64 -9.89 1.63
C ARG A 19 5.22 -10.36 1.95
N PRO A 20 5.05 -11.61 2.40
CA PRO A 20 3.71 -12.18 2.65
C PRO A 20 3.15 -11.74 4.01
N VAL A 21 2.96 -10.43 4.19
CA VAL A 21 2.53 -9.86 5.48
C VAL A 21 1.11 -9.32 5.46
N ALA A 22 0.38 -9.46 4.36
CA ALA A 22 -0.96 -8.86 4.23
C ALA A 22 -1.88 -9.26 5.40
N SER A 23 -1.90 -10.54 5.77
CA SER A 23 -2.77 -11.01 6.85
C SER A 23 -2.39 -10.45 8.22
N GLU A 24 -1.20 -9.90 8.36
CA GLU A 24 -0.74 -9.30 9.61
C GLU A 24 -1.14 -7.84 9.73
N ILE A 25 -1.30 -7.14 8.61
CA ILE A 25 -1.51 -5.70 8.60
C ILE A 25 -2.88 -5.26 8.10
N VAL A 26 -3.68 -6.17 7.53
CA VAL A 26 -5.07 -5.85 7.16
C VAL A 26 -6.02 -6.87 7.79
N THR A 27 -7.28 -6.45 7.96
CA THR A 27 -8.31 -7.33 8.52
C THR A 27 -8.77 -8.36 7.50
N ASP A 28 -9.44 -9.42 7.98
CA ASP A 28 -9.98 -10.46 7.09
C ASP A 28 -11.05 -9.91 6.16
N ASP A 29 -11.76 -8.87 6.58
CA ASP A 29 -12.80 -8.22 5.79
C ASP A 29 -12.31 -6.95 5.08
N PHE A 30 -11.01 -6.80 4.96
CA PHE A 30 -10.39 -5.66 4.27
C PHE A 30 -10.94 -5.47 2.87
N VAL A 31 -11.17 -4.21 2.49
CA VAL A 31 -11.54 -3.85 1.12
C VAL A 31 -10.61 -2.75 0.63
N GLY A 32 -9.97 -2.99 -0.51
CA GLY A 32 -9.18 -1.98 -1.19
C GLY A 32 -9.89 -1.55 -2.48
N HIS A 33 -9.97 -0.25 -2.70
CA HIS A 33 -10.64 0.33 -3.86
C HIS A 33 -9.62 0.80 -4.88
N TRP A 34 -9.41 -0.01 -5.91
CA TRP A 34 -8.60 0.37 -7.07
C TRP A 34 -9.51 0.86 -8.19
N PRO A 35 -9.00 1.70 -9.11
CA PRO A 35 -9.80 2.07 -10.27
C PRO A 35 -10.27 0.83 -11.03
N GLY A 36 -11.58 0.68 -11.16
CA GLY A 36 -12.18 -0.41 -11.91
C GLY A 36 -12.30 -1.75 -11.19
N ARG A 37 -11.80 -1.88 -9.95
CA ARG A 37 -11.97 -3.13 -9.22
C ARG A 37 -11.79 -2.92 -7.71
N ASP A 38 -12.52 -3.71 -6.93
CA ASP A 38 -12.32 -3.81 -5.49
C ASP A 38 -11.52 -5.08 -5.18
N VAL A 39 -10.70 -4.99 -4.15
CA VAL A 39 -9.87 -6.09 -3.67
C VAL A 39 -10.37 -6.46 -2.27
N HIS A 40 -10.69 -7.73 -2.06
CA HIS A 40 -11.28 -8.20 -0.80
C HIS A 40 -10.34 -9.14 -0.07
N GLY A 41 -9.99 -8.78 1.17
CA GLY A 41 -9.22 -9.61 2.07
C GLY A 41 -7.73 -9.63 1.79
N PRO A 42 -6.97 -10.21 2.73
CA PRO A 42 -5.51 -10.22 2.61
C PRO A 42 -4.98 -11.05 1.43
N GLU A 43 -5.66 -12.13 1.04
CA GLU A 43 -5.18 -12.95 -0.06
C GLU A 43 -5.24 -12.22 -1.39
N GLU A 44 -6.37 -11.54 -1.67
CA GLU A 44 -6.51 -10.76 -2.89
C GLU A 44 -5.52 -9.57 -2.89
N LEU A 45 -5.33 -8.96 -1.72
CA LEU A 45 -4.35 -7.88 -1.59
C LEU A 45 -2.94 -8.39 -1.91
N GLN A 46 -2.55 -9.53 -1.37
CA GLN A 46 -1.24 -10.11 -1.63
C GLN A 46 -1.07 -10.43 -3.12
N ARG A 47 -2.14 -10.85 -3.77
CA ARG A 47 -2.12 -11.16 -5.19
C ARG A 47 -1.92 -9.92 -6.06
N ILE A 48 -2.61 -8.81 -5.75
CA ILE A 48 -2.45 -7.58 -6.55
C ILE A 48 -1.05 -6.98 -6.35
N VAL A 49 -0.48 -7.13 -5.17
CA VAL A 49 0.92 -6.74 -4.92
C VAL A 49 1.86 -7.55 -5.84
N ALA A 50 1.67 -8.86 -5.89
CA ALA A 50 2.51 -9.72 -6.73
C ALA A 50 2.35 -9.38 -8.21
N GLU A 51 1.13 -9.13 -8.67
CA GLU A 51 0.87 -8.73 -10.05
C GLU A 51 1.59 -7.42 -10.39
N THR A 52 1.52 -6.44 -9.50
CA THR A 52 2.18 -5.15 -9.71
C THR A 52 3.69 -5.31 -9.77
N ARG A 53 4.27 -6.09 -8.86
CA ARG A 53 5.72 -6.30 -8.84
C ARG A 53 6.21 -7.07 -10.05
N ASN A 54 5.38 -7.92 -10.65
CA ASN A 54 5.74 -8.66 -11.86
C ASN A 54 5.81 -7.77 -13.10
N MET A 55 5.26 -6.57 -13.05
CA MET A 55 5.29 -5.63 -14.18
C MET A 55 6.61 -4.86 -14.27
N PHE A 56 7.41 -4.86 -13.20
CA PHE A 56 8.65 -4.06 -13.13
C PHE A 56 9.77 -4.86 -12.51
N ALA A 57 11.00 -4.60 -12.96
CA ALA A 57 12.18 -5.12 -12.28
C ALA A 57 12.66 -4.09 -11.25
N ASP A 58 13.31 -4.57 -10.19
CA ASP A 58 13.93 -3.72 -9.17
C ASP A 58 12.97 -2.69 -8.55
N LEU A 59 11.69 -3.08 -8.38
CA LEU A 59 10.66 -2.18 -7.88
C LEU A 59 10.85 -1.92 -6.38
N THR A 60 10.96 -0.63 -6.02
CA THR A 60 11.04 -0.21 -4.62
C THR A 60 10.09 0.96 -4.37
N PHE A 61 9.63 1.06 -3.14
CA PHE A 61 8.74 2.13 -2.70
C PHE A 61 9.33 2.83 -1.48
N ALA A 62 9.15 4.15 -1.41
CA ALA A 62 9.57 4.94 -0.27
C ALA A 62 8.47 5.95 0.08
N VAL A 63 8.31 6.22 1.37
CA VAL A 63 7.38 7.25 1.82
C VAL A 63 8.00 8.62 1.55
N GLU A 64 7.26 9.47 0.86
CA GLU A 64 7.69 10.84 0.61
C GLU A 64 7.06 11.80 1.62
N ILE A 65 5.78 11.63 1.93
CA ILE A 65 5.06 12.46 2.89
C ILE A 65 4.20 11.55 3.77
N GLY A 66 4.24 11.80 5.07
CA GLY A 66 3.37 11.12 6.02
C GLY A 66 4.06 10.00 6.78
N PRO A 67 3.30 9.18 7.47
CA PRO A 67 1.82 9.20 7.46
C PRO A 67 1.23 10.35 8.26
N LEU A 68 0.05 10.79 7.81
CA LEU A 68 -0.81 11.71 8.55
C LEU A 68 -1.96 10.89 9.11
N HIS A 69 -2.35 11.14 10.34
CA HIS A 69 -3.39 10.34 11.01
C HIS A 69 -4.38 11.22 11.74
N GLU A 70 -5.65 11.04 11.42
CA GLU A 70 -6.74 11.73 12.11
C GLU A 70 -8.04 10.93 11.97
N GLY A 71 -8.74 10.76 13.08
CA GLY A 71 -10.06 10.13 13.08
C GLY A 71 -10.10 8.71 12.52
N GLY A 72 -9.05 7.94 12.73
CA GLY A 72 -8.98 6.58 12.21
C GLY A 72 -8.59 6.49 10.75
N LEU A 73 -8.36 7.62 10.10
CA LEU A 73 -7.86 7.66 8.71
C LEU A 73 -6.38 7.95 8.69
N VAL A 74 -5.67 7.29 7.78
CA VAL A 74 -4.24 7.44 7.60
C VAL A 74 -3.99 7.82 6.15
N ALA A 75 -3.20 8.85 5.92
CA ALA A 75 -2.84 9.27 4.57
C ALA A 75 -1.34 9.37 4.43
N GLY A 76 -0.84 9.06 3.25
CA GLY A 76 0.57 9.19 2.94
C GLY A 76 0.80 9.29 1.45
N ARG A 77 1.94 9.82 1.08
CA ARG A 77 2.38 9.90 -0.31
C ARG A 77 3.67 9.10 -0.47
N TRP A 78 3.71 8.29 -1.51
CA TRP A 78 4.87 7.43 -1.76
C TRP A 78 5.43 7.66 -3.17
N VAL A 79 6.68 7.25 -3.35
CA VAL A 79 7.35 7.22 -4.65
C VAL A 79 7.76 5.79 -4.92
N GLY A 80 7.43 5.30 -6.12
CA GLY A 80 7.87 4.00 -6.59
C GLY A 80 8.89 4.18 -7.70
N THR A 81 9.94 3.38 -7.68
CA THR A 81 10.94 3.35 -8.75
C THR A 81 11.23 1.91 -9.15
N GLY A 82 11.49 1.72 -10.43
CA GLY A 82 11.79 0.39 -10.95
C GLY A 82 12.28 0.47 -12.39
N ARG A 83 12.22 -0.67 -13.07
CA ARG A 83 12.63 -0.76 -14.47
C ARG A 83 11.52 -1.44 -15.26
N GLY A 84 11.07 -0.78 -16.30
CA GLY A 84 10.10 -1.33 -17.24
C GLY A 84 10.77 -1.74 -18.55
N PRO A 85 9.98 -2.15 -19.55
CA PRO A 85 10.51 -2.58 -20.87
C PRO A 85 11.33 -1.50 -21.56
N ASP A 86 11.01 -0.23 -21.34
CA ASP A 86 11.66 0.88 -22.00
C ASP A 86 12.70 1.59 -21.12
N GLY A 87 13.06 1.01 -19.98
CA GLY A 87 14.08 1.56 -19.10
C GLY A 87 13.54 1.95 -17.73
N PRO A 88 14.26 2.82 -16.98
CA PRO A 88 13.85 3.23 -15.64
C PRO A 88 12.49 3.91 -15.64
N VAL A 89 11.67 3.60 -14.62
CA VAL A 89 10.36 4.23 -14.42
C VAL A 89 10.28 4.81 -13.01
N SER A 90 9.49 5.86 -12.86
CA SER A 90 9.20 6.46 -11.57
C SER A 90 7.73 6.85 -11.56
N PHE A 91 7.06 6.60 -10.45
CA PHE A 91 5.66 6.97 -10.30
C PHE A 91 5.37 7.29 -8.83
N THR A 92 4.31 8.02 -8.61
CA THR A 92 3.92 8.45 -7.27
C THR A 92 2.50 8.05 -6.99
N GLY A 93 2.15 7.99 -5.72
CA GLY A 93 0.78 7.74 -5.33
C GLY A 93 0.47 8.32 -3.98
N ASN A 94 -0.82 8.53 -3.74
CA ASN A 94 -1.33 8.96 -2.46
C ASN A 94 -2.22 7.85 -1.93
N ASP A 95 -2.00 7.50 -0.67
CA ASP A 95 -2.78 6.47 0.00
C ASP A 95 -3.73 7.10 1.01
N ILE A 96 -4.94 6.58 1.07
CA ILE A 96 -5.84 6.81 2.19
C ILE A 96 -6.25 5.44 2.71
N LEU A 97 -6.04 5.22 4.01
CA LEU A 97 -6.39 3.96 4.65
C LEU A 97 -7.24 4.24 5.88
N ARG A 98 -8.15 3.30 6.18
CA ARG A 98 -8.95 3.36 7.40
C ARG A 98 -8.48 2.26 8.34
N LEU A 99 -8.21 2.65 9.59
CA LEU A 99 -7.85 1.69 10.62
C LEU A 99 -9.09 0.88 11.07
N ALA A 100 -8.87 -0.37 11.39
CA ALA A 100 -9.87 -1.18 12.06
C ALA A 100 -10.12 -0.65 13.47
N GLY A 101 -11.20 -1.10 14.10
CA GLY A 101 -11.57 -0.64 15.43
C GLY A 101 -10.52 -0.87 16.50
N ASP A 102 -9.66 -1.88 16.33
CA ASP A 102 -8.57 -2.17 17.27
C ASP A 102 -7.34 -1.26 17.06
N GLY A 103 -7.32 -0.47 15.97
CA GLY A 103 -6.23 0.43 15.65
C GLY A 103 -4.93 -0.26 15.25
N ARG A 104 -4.96 -1.57 15.01
CA ARG A 104 -3.75 -2.37 14.76
C ARG A 104 -3.59 -2.85 13.33
N ARG A 105 -4.68 -2.80 12.56
CA ARG A 105 -4.68 -3.26 11.16
C ARG A 105 -5.52 -2.31 10.34
N PHE A 106 -5.29 -2.29 9.03
CA PHE A 106 -6.10 -1.52 8.11
C PHE A 106 -7.32 -2.34 7.67
N ALA A 107 -8.46 -1.69 7.58
CA ALA A 107 -9.71 -2.31 7.16
C ALA A 107 -10.15 -1.87 5.76
N GLU A 108 -9.64 -0.74 5.29
CA GLU A 108 -10.05 -0.20 4.00
C GLU A 108 -8.94 0.67 3.40
N TYR A 109 -8.89 0.70 2.07
CA TYR A 109 -7.85 1.43 1.34
C TYR A 109 -8.42 2.04 0.07
N TRP A 110 -8.06 3.28 -0.19
CA TRP A 110 -8.34 3.98 -1.45
C TRP A 110 -7.01 4.37 -2.07
N THR A 111 -6.82 3.99 -3.33
CA THR A 111 -5.58 4.29 -4.04
C THR A 111 -5.73 5.50 -4.94
N GLY A 112 -4.66 6.29 -5.03
CA GLY A 112 -4.54 7.35 -6.03
C GLY A 112 -3.13 7.33 -6.60
N THR A 113 -2.99 6.88 -7.83
CA THR A 113 -1.68 6.71 -8.47
C THR A 113 -1.58 7.57 -9.71
N SER A 114 -0.43 8.17 -9.92
CA SER A 114 -0.13 8.87 -11.16
C SER A 114 1.26 8.49 -11.64
N ALA A 115 1.39 8.30 -12.96
CA ALA A 115 2.67 8.09 -13.60
C ALA A 115 3.36 9.44 -13.77
N GLY A 116 4.64 9.49 -13.46
CA GLY A 116 5.31 10.77 -13.58
C GLY A 116 6.79 10.69 -13.67
#